data_c80896350e7c49a03e0546c906977367
#
_entry.id   c80896350e7c49a03e0546c906977367
#
_cell.length_a   1.000
_cell.length_b   1.000
_cell.length_c   1.000
_cell.angle_alpha   90.00
_cell.angle_beta   90.00
_cell.angle_gamma   90.00
#
_symmetry.space_group_name_H-M   'P 1'
#
loop_
_entity.id
_entity.type
_entity.pdbx_description
1 polymer ?
#
loop_
_entity_poly.entity_id
_entity_poly.type
_entity_poly.pdbx_seq_one_letter_code
_entity_poly.pdbx_strand_id
1 'polypeptide(L)'
;MVSQPVSAWSLVLFICCTLLTATVPALGGAGGVHYYDEFNPALKPWAPAQERNIEEVFKRYEYYGIVYSDDGAQLAVTHYLKGVVTDVSHWQRQPDGALLQEQAPNTATATVPSNLYLRLCASCHGADRLGGAGPALLPSNLGRLRKADAASVIKDGRPATQMPPFGKQLDETDVQQLVELIYSSPDADLTWDSGAINASRILLDNSHALPDKPVFTADPLNLFMVVEAGDHHVTVLDGDRLEPVHRFASRYALHGGIKYSPDGRYAYLASRDGWISKFDLYNLKVVAEVRAGINTRNVAVSGDGKTLLVGNYLPNTLVLLDAAELGLIKIIPVVDAEGTTSRVSAVYQAEPRGSFVAALKDVPEVWEIRYNAEGYPVRKIRLQQVLDDFFFDQDYRLLIGADRVQHSGQVVDLDSGTRIAELPLDGMPHLGSGITWEYRGQAVMATPNLKDSKVTVIDMQDWKVIREIPTLGPGFFMRSHENTPYAWTDVFFGPNKDAMHVFDKKTLEMVKTLRPEPGKTSAHVEFTRDGRYVLVSIWETEGALLVYDAATLEEIKRIPMNKPSGKYNVYNKIHRSAGTSH
;
A
#
# COMPACT_ATOMS: atom_id res chain seq x y z
N MET A 1 9.78 52.50 22.71
CA MET A 1 10.84 52.18 21.76
C MET A 1 10.29 51.07 20.87
N VAL A 2 9.93 51.45 19.66
CA VAL A 2 9.32 50.53 18.68
C VAL A 2 10.47 49.79 18.00
N SER A 3 10.60 48.51 18.26
CA SER A 3 11.52 47.63 17.51
C SER A 3 10.94 47.44 16.11
N GLN A 4 11.64 47.91 15.09
CA GLN A 4 11.31 47.62 13.70
C GLN A 4 11.40 46.09 13.44
N PRO A 5 10.52 45.51 12.61
CA PRO A 5 10.63 44.13 12.24
C PRO A 5 11.88 43.95 11.37
N VAL A 6 12.74 43.06 11.82
CA VAL A 6 13.89 42.54 11.04
C VAL A 6 13.31 41.81 9.82
N SER A 7 13.74 42.18 8.60
CA SER A 7 13.28 41.49 7.39
C SER A 7 13.59 40.01 7.44
N ALA A 8 12.78 39.18 6.77
CA ALA A 8 12.97 37.72 6.77
C ALA A 8 14.34 37.29 6.19
N TRP A 9 14.94 38.11 5.31
CA TRP A 9 16.35 37.96 4.90
C TRP A 9 17.30 38.07 6.09
N SER A 10 17.07 39.02 6.97
CA SER A 10 17.83 39.10 8.21
C SER A 10 17.57 37.92 9.12
N LEU A 11 16.40 37.29 9.05
CA LEU A 11 16.06 36.12 9.84
C LEU A 11 16.69 34.83 9.25
N VAL A 12 16.69 34.69 7.93
CA VAL A 12 17.40 33.58 7.24
C VAL A 12 18.90 33.73 7.37
N LEU A 13 19.44 34.94 7.20
CA LEU A 13 20.84 35.27 7.48
C LEU A 13 21.15 35.14 8.99
N PHE A 14 20.20 35.54 9.86
CA PHE A 14 20.34 35.41 11.31
C PHE A 14 20.23 33.94 11.78
N ILE A 15 19.40 33.11 11.15
CA ILE A 15 19.39 31.66 11.38
C ILE A 15 20.68 31.03 10.87
N CYS A 16 21.17 31.39 9.69
CA CYS A 16 22.50 31.00 9.26
C CYS A 16 23.62 31.56 10.18
N CYS A 17 23.54 32.84 10.60
CA CYS A 17 24.52 33.44 11.51
C CYS A 17 24.32 33.04 12.97
N THR A 18 23.11 32.81 13.46
CA THR A 18 22.85 32.30 14.82
C THR A 18 23.11 30.80 14.95
N LEU A 19 22.96 30.03 13.87
CA LEU A 19 23.47 28.67 13.81
C LEU A 19 25.00 28.62 13.85
N LEU A 20 25.69 29.73 13.49
CA LEU A 20 27.14 29.90 13.61
C LEU A 20 27.61 30.21 15.04
N THR A 21 26.74 30.72 15.94
CA THR A 21 27.17 31.21 17.27
C THR A 21 26.34 30.74 18.46
N ALA A 22 25.20 30.10 18.25
CA ALA A 22 24.36 29.60 19.32
C ALA A 22 24.46 28.07 19.44
N THR A 23 24.77 27.58 20.66
CA THR A 23 24.43 26.23 21.05
C THR A 23 22.93 26.09 20.97
N VAL A 24 22.42 25.55 19.87
CA VAL A 24 21.02 25.17 19.73
C VAL A 24 20.76 24.11 20.78
N PRO A 25 19.81 24.30 21.72
CA PRO A 25 19.39 23.21 22.56
C PRO A 25 18.93 22.08 21.63
N ALA A 26 19.38 20.87 21.89
CA ALA A 26 18.99 19.69 21.15
C ALA A 26 17.45 19.63 21.13
N LEU A 27 16.86 20.04 20.01
CA LEU A 27 15.51 19.69 19.67
C LEU A 27 15.57 18.21 19.31
N GLY A 28 15.16 17.39 20.27
CA GLY A 28 15.18 15.96 20.13
C GLY A 28 14.36 15.53 18.92
N GLY A 29 14.94 14.67 18.13
CA GLY A 29 14.34 13.68 17.27
C GLY A 29 13.39 14.16 16.18
N ALA A 30 13.68 13.71 14.98
CA ALA A 30 12.96 13.79 13.72
C ALA A 30 13.32 15.01 12.88
N GLY A 31 14.01 14.75 11.78
CA GLY A 31 14.27 15.73 10.72
C GLY A 31 12.96 16.41 10.29
N GLY A 32 12.78 17.65 10.67
CA GLY A 32 11.60 18.46 10.33
C GLY A 32 11.88 19.31 9.10
N VAL A 33 10.90 19.41 8.21
CA VAL A 33 10.92 20.39 7.12
C VAL A 33 10.35 21.70 7.66
N HIS A 34 11.16 22.76 7.63
CA HIS A 34 10.73 24.09 8.03
C HIS A 34 10.57 24.98 6.80
N TYR A 35 9.41 25.66 6.70
CA TYR A 35 9.07 26.58 5.60
C TYR A 35 9.01 28.02 6.11
N TYR A 36 9.61 28.96 5.37
CA TYR A 36 9.62 30.39 5.69
C TYR A 36 9.11 31.20 4.50
N ASP A 37 8.25 32.19 4.78
CA ASP A 37 7.70 33.12 3.79
C ASP A 37 8.22 34.53 4.05
N GLU A 38 8.88 35.11 3.06
CA GLU A 38 9.50 36.45 3.15
C GLU A 38 8.53 37.60 2.92
N PHE A 39 7.44 37.38 2.22
CA PHE A 39 6.66 38.46 1.63
C PHE A 39 5.31 38.71 2.29
N ASN A 40 4.92 37.98 3.30
CA ASN A 40 3.65 38.20 3.97
C ASN A 40 3.81 38.52 5.46
N PRO A 41 3.93 39.83 5.83
CA PRO A 41 4.05 40.24 7.23
C PRO A 41 2.79 39.91 8.07
N ALA A 42 1.68 39.50 7.46
CA ALA A 42 0.50 39.00 8.16
C ALA A 42 0.61 37.55 8.63
N LEU A 43 1.62 36.80 8.17
CA LEU A 43 1.95 35.43 8.64
C LEU A 43 2.84 35.50 9.90
N LYS A 44 2.44 36.28 10.85
CA LYS A 44 3.10 36.38 12.16
C LYS A 44 2.72 35.20 13.05
N PRO A 45 3.65 34.89 13.97
CA PRO A 45 4.56 33.79 13.85
C PRO A 45 3.74 32.57 13.49
N TRP A 46 4.24 31.68 12.72
CA TRP A 46 3.58 30.47 12.28
C TRP A 46 2.73 29.86 13.39
N ALA A 47 1.43 30.14 13.38
CA ALA A 47 0.48 29.30 14.07
C ALA A 47 0.45 27.95 13.33
N PRO A 48 0.41 26.82 14.04
CA PRO A 48 0.31 25.50 13.40
C PRO A 48 -0.86 25.51 12.42
N ALA A 49 -0.65 24.91 11.27
CA ALA A 49 -1.42 25.00 10.03
C ALA A 49 -2.86 24.45 10.09
N GLN A 50 -3.63 24.76 11.10
CA GLN A 50 -5.01 24.26 11.22
C GLN A 50 -6.04 24.97 10.35
N GLU A 51 -5.71 26.09 9.69
CA GLU A 51 -6.74 26.89 8.98
C GLU A 51 -6.34 27.47 7.63
N ARG A 52 -5.23 27.04 7.00
CA ARG A 52 -4.82 27.62 5.70
C ARG A 52 -4.57 26.56 4.65
N ASN A 53 -5.07 26.82 3.45
CA ASN A 53 -4.71 26.05 2.26
C ASN A 53 -3.24 26.35 1.90
N ILE A 54 -2.32 25.57 2.50
CA ILE A 54 -0.88 25.69 2.32
C ILE A 54 -0.50 25.63 0.84
N GLU A 55 -1.23 24.87 0.03
CA GLU A 55 -1.00 24.77 -1.42
C GLU A 55 -1.18 26.12 -2.15
N GLU A 56 -2.14 26.97 -1.72
CA GLU A 56 -2.32 28.29 -2.32
C GLU A 56 -1.21 29.26 -1.93
N VAL A 57 -0.69 29.15 -0.71
CA VAL A 57 0.44 29.95 -0.25
C VAL A 57 1.69 29.60 -1.06
N PHE A 58 2.00 28.32 -1.21
CA PHE A 58 3.17 27.86 -1.95
C PHE A 58 3.14 28.18 -3.46
N LYS A 59 1.98 28.31 -4.05
CA LYS A 59 1.84 28.70 -5.46
C LYS A 59 2.07 30.20 -5.73
N ARG A 60 2.05 31.04 -4.71
CA ARG A 60 2.09 32.52 -4.86
C ARG A 60 3.42 33.15 -4.47
N TYR A 61 4.21 32.49 -3.61
CA TYR A 61 5.34 33.11 -2.93
C TYR A 61 6.67 32.40 -3.20
N GLU A 62 7.73 33.12 -2.90
CA GLU A 62 9.09 32.58 -2.81
C GLU A 62 9.31 32.06 -1.37
N TYR A 63 9.87 30.85 -1.23
CA TYR A 63 10.16 30.27 0.07
C TYR A 63 11.32 29.28 0.00
N TYR A 64 11.90 28.96 1.16
CA TYR A 64 12.97 28.00 1.31
C TYR A 64 12.52 26.83 2.18
N GLY A 65 12.70 25.60 1.67
CA GLY A 65 12.58 24.38 2.46
C GLY A 65 13.94 24.01 3.02
N ILE A 66 14.03 23.75 4.32
CA ILE A 66 15.27 23.36 4.97
C ILE A 66 15.08 21.98 5.59
N VAL A 67 15.93 21.02 5.22
CA VAL A 67 15.92 19.65 5.75
C VAL A 67 17.25 19.38 6.43
N TYR A 68 17.21 18.90 7.66
CA TYR A 68 18.38 18.50 8.43
C TYR A 68 18.52 16.98 8.45
N SER A 69 19.76 16.47 8.46
CA SER A 69 20.03 15.08 8.86
C SER A 69 19.73 14.87 10.34
N ASP A 70 19.47 13.63 10.76
CA ASP A 70 19.09 13.29 12.13
C ASP A 70 20.12 13.72 13.18
N ASP A 71 21.41 13.75 12.82
CA ASP A 71 22.52 14.23 13.65
C ASP A 71 22.73 15.75 13.54
N GLY A 72 21.98 16.44 12.67
CA GLY A 72 22.13 17.86 12.39
C GLY A 72 23.45 18.23 11.69
N ALA A 73 24.19 17.24 11.21
CA ALA A 73 25.50 17.47 10.58
C ALA A 73 25.38 17.94 9.12
N GLN A 74 24.27 17.59 8.45
CA GLN A 74 24.01 17.98 7.07
C GLN A 74 22.72 18.77 6.97
N LEU A 75 22.66 19.68 5.99
CA LEU A 75 21.55 20.57 5.75
C LEU A 75 21.33 20.68 4.25
N ALA A 76 20.12 20.44 3.79
CA ALA A 76 19.68 20.73 2.42
C ALA A 76 18.73 21.92 2.44
N VAL A 77 19.05 22.94 1.67
CA VAL A 77 18.19 24.13 1.46
C VAL A 77 17.64 24.09 0.05
N THR A 78 16.31 24.02 -0.07
CA THR A 78 15.61 24.01 -1.34
C THR A 78 14.91 25.36 -1.53
N HIS A 79 15.24 26.06 -2.59
CA HIS A 79 14.58 27.30 -2.96
C HIS A 79 13.39 27.06 -3.88
N TYR A 80 12.26 27.63 -3.53
CA TYR A 80 11.01 27.58 -4.29
C TYR A 80 10.57 28.97 -4.73
N LEU A 81 10.24 29.10 -5.99
CA LEU A 81 9.60 30.29 -6.54
C LEU A 81 8.27 29.90 -7.18
N LYS A 82 7.16 30.41 -6.63
CA LYS A 82 5.79 30.09 -7.09
C LYS A 82 5.50 28.60 -7.19
N GLY A 83 5.97 27.84 -6.18
CA GLY A 83 5.81 26.40 -6.13
C GLY A 83 6.76 25.59 -7.00
N VAL A 84 7.72 26.22 -7.67
CA VAL A 84 8.75 25.57 -8.49
C VAL A 84 10.08 25.60 -7.75
N VAL A 85 10.75 24.46 -7.64
CA VAL A 85 12.13 24.39 -7.13
C VAL A 85 13.05 25.10 -8.12
N THR A 86 13.74 26.10 -7.67
CA THR A 86 14.69 26.89 -8.48
C THR A 86 16.14 26.57 -8.16
N ASP A 87 16.41 26.15 -6.93
CA ASP A 87 17.74 25.75 -6.50
C ASP A 87 17.68 24.78 -5.31
N VAL A 88 18.71 23.92 -5.18
CA VAL A 88 18.92 23.08 -4.01
C VAL A 88 20.40 23.15 -3.66
N SER A 89 20.70 23.59 -2.45
CA SER A 89 22.08 23.66 -1.93
C SER A 89 22.24 22.72 -0.73
N HIS A 90 23.36 22.03 -0.66
CA HIS A 90 23.72 21.18 0.45
C HIS A 90 24.82 21.81 1.27
N TRP A 91 24.73 21.67 2.59
CA TRP A 91 25.62 22.29 3.55
C TRP A 91 26.02 21.29 4.61
N GLN A 92 27.28 21.30 4.99
CA GLN A 92 27.81 20.48 6.06
C GLN A 92 28.21 21.35 7.24
N ARG A 93 27.83 20.95 8.43
CA ARG A 93 28.24 21.62 9.66
C ARG A 93 29.65 21.20 10.02
N GLN A 94 30.53 22.18 10.19
CA GLN A 94 31.91 21.98 10.64
C GLN A 94 31.95 21.84 12.17
N PRO A 95 33.05 21.30 12.74
CA PRO A 95 33.20 21.18 14.19
C PRO A 95 33.15 22.51 14.97
N ASP A 96 33.44 23.62 14.33
CA ASP A 96 33.35 24.97 14.88
C ASP A 96 31.93 25.57 14.78
N GLY A 97 30.96 24.80 14.24
CA GLY A 97 29.56 25.19 14.03
C GLY A 97 29.31 25.93 12.72
N ALA A 98 30.34 26.26 11.93
CA ALA A 98 30.19 26.90 10.64
C ALA A 98 29.47 25.96 9.65
N LEU A 99 28.65 26.54 8.77
CA LEU A 99 28.04 25.82 7.65
C LEU A 99 28.89 26.02 6.41
N LEU A 100 29.46 24.96 5.88
CA LEU A 100 30.18 24.95 4.63
C LEU A 100 29.24 24.43 3.55
N GLN A 101 28.99 25.23 2.53
CA GLN A 101 28.26 24.77 1.36
C GLN A 101 29.09 23.69 0.68
N GLU A 102 28.54 22.50 0.60
CA GLU A 102 29.14 21.46 -0.23
C GLU A 102 29.16 21.98 -1.67
N GLN A 103 30.34 22.21 -2.21
CA GLN A 103 30.46 22.36 -3.65
C GLN A 103 29.88 21.09 -4.24
N ALA A 104 28.93 21.24 -5.18
CA ALA A 104 28.38 20.11 -5.91
C ALA A 104 29.55 19.17 -6.24
N PRO A 105 29.48 17.89 -5.87
CA PRO A 105 30.61 16.97 -6.03
C PRO A 105 31.15 17.15 -7.43
N ASN A 106 32.48 17.29 -7.51
CA ASN A 106 33.16 17.57 -8.77
C ASN A 106 32.92 16.35 -9.68
N THR A 107 31.85 16.42 -10.48
CA THR A 107 31.19 15.31 -11.15
C THR A 107 31.91 14.92 -12.45
N ALA A 108 33.25 14.89 -12.39
CA ALA A 108 34.05 14.36 -13.50
C ALA A 108 33.78 12.87 -13.81
N THR A 109 32.99 12.18 -12.98
CA THR A 109 32.65 10.76 -13.17
C THR A 109 31.15 10.43 -13.14
N ALA A 110 30.26 11.35 -12.74
CA ALA A 110 28.82 11.10 -12.82
C ALA A 110 28.31 11.34 -14.24
N THR A 111 27.53 10.40 -14.76
CA THR A 111 26.88 10.55 -16.06
C THR A 111 25.86 11.69 -16.03
N VAL A 112 25.62 12.36 -17.16
CA VAL A 112 24.63 13.46 -17.28
C VAL A 112 23.26 13.10 -16.69
N PRO A 113 22.71 11.89 -16.90
CA PRO A 113 21.44 11.47 -16.32
C PRO A 113 21.43 11.46 -14.79
N SER A 114 22.54 11.06 -14.15
CA SER A 114 22.65 11.01 -12.68
C SER A 114 22.62 12.42 -12.07
N ASN A 115 23.28 13.38 -12.70
CA ASN A 115 23.25 14.78 -12.28
C ASN A 115 21.85 15.40 -12.41
N LEU A 116 21.16 15.09 -13.50
CA LEU A 116 19.81 15.56 -13.76
C LEU A 116 18.82 15.00 -12.71
N TYR A 117 18.95 13.70 -12.40
CA TYR A 117 18.17 13.03 -11.38
C TYR A 117 18.40 13.65 -10.00
N LEU A 118 19.65 13.84 -9.58
CA LEU A 118 19.99 14.42 -8.28
C LEU A 118 19.40 15.82 -8.11
N ARG A 119 19.41 16.62 -9.17
CA ARG A 119 18.91 17.99 -9.16
C ARG A 119 17.38 18.09 -9.10
N LEU A 120 16.65 17.25 -9.86
CA LEU A 120 15.22 17.41 -10.08
C LEU A 120 14.34 16.37 -9.37
N CYS A 121 14.88 15.18 -9.08
CA CYS A 121 14.08 14.04 -8.63
C CYS A 121 14.43 13.60 -7.20
N ALA A 122 15.71 13.71 -6.83
CA ALA A 122 16.24 13.13 -5.59
C ALA A 122 15.61 13.71 -4.31
N SER A 123 15.21 14.97 -4.32
CA SER A 123 14.54 15.60 -3.16
C SER A 123 13.26 14.88 -2.71
N CYS A 124 12.56 14.25 -3.66
CA CYS A 124 11.36 13.46 -3.37
C CYS A 124 11.62 11.95 -3.40
N HIS A 125 12.48 11.48 -4.32
CA HIS A 125 12.64 10.06 -4.59
C HIS A 125 13.92 9.45 -3.98
N GLY A 126 14.68 10.22 -3.18
CA GLY A 126 15.96 9.84 -2.60
C GLY A 126 17.12 9.89 -3.61
N ALA A 127 18.32 10.27 -3.15
CA ALA A 127 19.51 10.33 -4.01
C ALA A 127 19.91 8.96 -4.58
N ASP A 128 19.66 7.92 -3.81
CA ASP A 128 19.84 6.50 -4.12
C ASP A 128 18.63 5.85 -4.82
N ARG A 129 17.61 6.62 -5.13
CA ARG A 129 16.30 6.17 -5.70
C ARG A 129 15.48 5.27 -4.77
N LEU A 130 15.78 5.21 -3.47
CA LEU A 130 15.06 4.38 -2.51
C LEU A 130 13.73 4.99 -2.05
N GLY A 131 13.37 6.17 -2.55
CA GLY A 131 12.15 6.88 -2.19
C GLY A 131 12.34 7.78 -0.97
N GLY A 132 11.31 8.54 -0.69
CA GLY A 132 11.20 9.50 0.40
C GLY A 132 9.77 10.01 0.42
N ALA A 133 9.54 11.30 0.18
CA ALA A 133 8.20 11.84 -0.06
C ALA A 133 7.51 11.22 -1.28
N GLY A 134 8.30 10.88 -2.32
CA GLY A 134 7.87 10.09 -3.47
C GLY A 134 8.29 8.61 -3.36
N PRO A 135 7.72 7.72 -4.19
CA PRO A 135 8.04 6.30 -4.18
C PRO A 135 9.50 6.02 -4.62
N ALA A 136 10.00 4.84 -4.27
CA ALA A 136 11.27 4.35 -4.79
C ALA A 136 11.22 4.21 -6.32
N LEU A 137 12.27 4.67 -7.01
CA LEU A 137 12.43 4.59 -8.46
C LEU A 137 13.44 3.50 -8.83
N LEU A 138 13.06 2.26 -8.51
CA LEU A 138 13.83 1.05 -8.79
C LEU A 138 13.08 0.16 -9.78
N PRO A 139 13.76 -0.65 -10.62
CA PRO A 139 13.10 -1.55 -11.56
C PRO A 139 12.02 -2.43 -10.93
N SER A 140 12.26 -2.94 -9.72
CA SER A 140 11.29 -3.76 -8.97
C SER A 140 10.02 -3.00 -8.57
N ASN A 141 10.14 -1.71 -8.24
CA ASN A 141 9.01 -0.84 -7.90
C ASN A 141 8.26 -0.37 -9.15
N LEU A 142 8.97 -0.19 -10.27
CA LEU A 142 8.44 0.30 -11.53
C LEU A 142 7.90 -0.79 -12.46
N GLY A 143 7.97 -2.07 -12.06
CA GLY A 143 7.64 -3.20 -12.94
C GLY A 143 6.22 -3.23 -13.54
N ARG A 144 5.30 -2.39 -13.04
CA ARG A 144 3.94 -2.23 -13.59
C ARG A 144 3.76 -0.95 -14.42
N LEU A 145 4.74 -0.06 -14.43
CA LEU A 145 4.75 1.18 -15.21
C LEU A 145 5.60 0.93 -16.46
N ARG A 146 5.04 1.12 -17.63
CA ARG A 146 5.83 1.00 -18.88
C ARG A 146 6.75 2.22 -19.03
N LYS A 147 7.90 2.06 -19.66
CA LYS A 147 8.85 3.17 -19.88
C LYS A 147 8.21 4.38 -20.56
N ALA A 148 7.33 4.15 -21.54
CA ALA A 148 6.60 5.24 -22.21
C ALA A 148 5.66 5.98 -21.27
N ASP A 149 4.97 5.26 -20.37
CA ASP A 149 4.08 5.86 -19.38
C ASP A 149 4.91 6.62 -18.31
N ALA A 150 6.10 6.12 -17.97
CA ALA A 150 7.02 6.82 -17.06
C ALA A 150 7.51 8.15 -17.68
N ALA A 151 7.80 8.16 -18.99
CA ALA A 151 8.15 9.39 -19.70
C ALA A 151 7.02 10.43 -19.64
N SER A 152 5.78 10.00 -19.86
CA SER A 152 4.60 10.90 -19.71
C SER A 152 4.46 11.41 -18.28
N VAL A 153 4.65 10.56 -17.27
CA VAL A 153 4.61 10.98 -15.85
C VAL A 153 5.68 12.01 -15.54
N ILE A 154 6.88 11.89 -16.07
CA ILE A 154 7.95 12.88 -15.88
C ILE A 154 7.56 14.21 -16.55
N LYS A 155 7.04 14.19 -17.79
CA LYS A 155 6.67 15.40 -18.52
C LYS A 155 5.47 16.11 -17.93
N ASP A 156 4.42 15.37 -17.63
CA ASP A 156 3.09 15.91 -17.34
C ASP A 156 2.79 15.97 -15.83
N GLY A 157 3.65 15.36 -15.01
CA GLY A 157 3.40 15.18 -13.59
C GLY A 157 2.30 14.14 -13.32
N ARG A 158 1.85 14.09 -12.06
CA ARG A 158 0.68 13.30 -11.67
C ARG A 158 -0.37 14.18 -11.05
N PRO A 159 -1.54 14.33 -11.68
CA PRO A 159 -2.66 15.07 -11.10
C PRO A 159 -2.98 14.58 -9.68
N ALA A 160 -3.32 15.50 -8.79
CA ALA A 160 -3.65 15.25 -7.38
C ALA A 160 -2.53 14.58 -6.54
N THR A 161 -1.28 14.64 -7.00
CA THR A 161 -0.09 14.21 -6.25
C THR A 161 0.93 15.33 -6.16
N GLN A 162 1.99 15.14 -5.36
CA GLN A 162 3.11 16.08 -5.26
C GLN A 162 4.12 15.95 -6.42
N MET A 163 3.90 15.06 -7.39
CA MET A 163 4.76 14.90 -8.56
C MET A 163 4.47 16.01 -9.59
N PRO A 164 5.34 17.06 -9.69
CA PRO A 164 5.11 18.17 -10.62
C PRO A 164 5.44 17.78 -12.07
N PRO A 165 4.95 18.55 -13.06
CA PRO A 165 5.34 18.38 -14.46
C PRO A 165 6.72 18.98 -14.73
N PHE A 166 7.60 18.23 -15.38
CA PHE A 166 8.93 18.68 -15.77
C PHE A 166 9.08 18.94 -17.30
N GLY A 167 8.03 18.76 -18.10
CA GLY A 167 8.08 18.89 -19.55
C GLY A 167 8.46 20.29 -20.08
N LYS A 168 8.41 21.34 -19.24
CA LYS A 168 8.91 22.68 -19.60
C LYS A 168 10.39 22.87 -19.29
N GLN A 169 11.00 21.98 -18.49
CA GLN A 169 12.38 22.08 -18.00
C GLN A 169 13.30 21.03 -18.64
N LEU A 170 12.70 19.98 -19.21
CA LEU A 170 13.38 18.82 -19.78
C LEU A 170 13.02 18.69 -21.26
N ASP A 171 14.02 18.44 -22.08
CA ASP A 171 13.78 18.02 -23.46
C ASP A 171 13.51 16.51 -23.54
N GLU A 172 13.23 16.01 -24.74
CA GLU A 172 12.92 14.60 -24.96
C GLU A 172 14.10 13.69 -24.62
N THR A 173 15.32 14.15 -24.88
CA THR A 173 16.56 13.40 -24.59
C THR A 173 16.77 13.27 -23.09
N ASP A 174 16.57 14.36 -22.33
CA ASP A 174 16.62 14.39 -20.89
C ASP A 174 15.63 13.40 -20.26
N VAL A 175 14.38 13.42 -20.75
CA VAL A 175 13.33 12.52 -20.27
C VAL A 175 13.69 11.07 -20.54
N GLN A 176 14.20 10.73 -21.73
CA GLN A 176 14.61 9.37 -22.04
C GLN A 176 15.79 8.91 -21.19
N GLN A 177 16.78 9.76 -20.94
CA GLN A 177 17.90 9.47 -20.07
C GLN A 177 17.46 9.21 -18.62
N LEU A 178 16.53 10.01 -18.10
CA LEU A 178 15.94 9.78 -16.78
C LEU A 178 15.15 8.47 -16.72
N VAL A 179 14.38 8.14 -17.75
CA VAL A 179 13.68 6.86 -17.85
C VAL A 179 14.68 5.70 -17.84
N GLU A 180 15.75 5.76 -18.64
CA GLU A 180 16.77 4.71 -18.63
C GLU A 180 17.42 4.56 -17.26
N LEU A 181 17.73 5.68 -16.58
CA LEU A 181 18.31 5.67 -15.24
C LEU A 181 17.39 4.99 -14.21
N ILE A 182 16.11 5.36 -14.15
CA ILE A 182 15.20 4.80 -13.14
C ILE A 182 14.85 3.33 -13.39
N TYR A 183 15.04 2.83 -14.61
CA TYR A 183 14.89 1.42 -14.97
C TYR A 183 16.23 0.65 -14.99
N SER A 184 17.37 1.31 -14.71
CA SER A 184 18.64 0.62 -14.51
C SER A 184 18.74 0.03 -13.10
N SER A 185 19.51 -1.03 -12.95
CA SER A 185 19.84 -1.55 -11.61
C SER A 185 20.62 -0.50 -10.83
N PRO A 186 20.36 -0.33 -9.53
CA PRO A 186 21.17 0.54 -8.69
C PRO A 186 22.57 -0.06 -8.46
N ASP A 187 23.57 0.81 -8.29
CA ASP A 187 24.95 0.39 -8.03
C ASP A 187 25.22 0.03 -6.55
N ALA A 188 24.26 0.31 -5.67
CA ALA A 188 24.38 0.09 -4.22
C ALA A 188 23.61 -1.14 -3.75
N ASP A 189 24.08 -1.76 -2.68
CA ASP A 189 23.34 -2.77 -1.95
C ASP A 189 22.04 -2.16 -1.39
N LEU A 190 20.92 -2.76 -1.75
CA LEU A 190 19.59 -2.30 -1.36
C LEU A 190 19.27 -2.83 0.03
N THR A 191 19.83 -2.19 1.05
CA THR A 191 19.58 -2.51 2.46
C THR A 191 18.50 -1.60 3.04
N TRP A 192 17.71 -2.13 3.96
CA TRP A 192 16.77 -1.41 4.79
C TRP A 192 16.77 -2.08 6.15
N ASP A 193 17.64 -1.62 7.02
CA ASP A 193 17.97 -2.24 8.30
C ASP A 193 17.11 -1.69 9.46
N SER A 194 17.45 -2.10 10.68
CA SER A 194 16.75 -1.66 11.88
C SER A 194 16.90 -0.15 12.14
N GLY A 195 18.04 0.43 11.79
CA GLY A 195 18.27 1.87 11.88
C GLY A 195 17.34 2.63 10.96
N ALA A 196 17.28 2.24 9.67
CA ALA A 196 16.41 2.84 8.67
C ALA A 196 14.92 2.70 9.02
N ILE A 197 14.49 1.52 9.51
CA ILE A 197 13.10 1.32 9.93
C ILE A 197 12.76 2.23 11.10
N ASN A 198 13.58 2.26 12.15
CA ASN A 198 13.33 3.08 13.35
C ASN A 198 13.36 4.58 13.02
N ALA A 199 14.29 5.04 12.19
CA ALA A 199 14.38 6.43 11.77
C ALA A 199 13.17 6.88 10.93
N SER A 200 12.54 5.96 10.21
CA SER A 200 11.34 6.26 9.40
C SER A 200 10.04 6.35 10.20
N ARG A 201 10.04 5.91 11.47
CA ARG A 201 8.83 5.82 12.29
C ARG A 201 8.31 7.20 12.68
N ILE A 202 7.02 7.44 12.41
CA ILE A 202 6.33 8.70 12.69
C ILE A 202 5.14 8.40 13.60
N LEU A 203 5.09 9.04 14.76
CA LEU A 203 3.91 9.05 15.63
C LEU A 203 3.19 10.38 15.40
N LEU A 204 2.03 10.32 14.77
CA LEU A 204 1.26 11.50 14.38
C LEU A 204 0.28 11.93 15.47
N ASP A 205 -0.17 10.98 16.27
CA ASP A 205 -1.06 11.24 17.40
C ASP A 205 -0.81 10.19 18.50
N ASN A 206 -1.02 10.57 19.75
CA ASN A 206 -0.92 9.62 20.84
C ASN A 206 -2.20 8.77 20.86
N SER A 207 -2.12 7.54 20.36
CA SER A 207 -3.26 6.63 20.28
C SER A 207 -3.89 6.34 21.64
N HIS A 208 -3.13 6.45 22.76
CA HIS A 208 -3.64 6.28 24.11
C HIS A 208 -4.44 7.47 24.65
N ALA A 209 -4.31 8.65 24.01
CA ALA A 209 -5.03 9.86 24.39
C ALA A 209 -6.31 10.09 23.58
N LEU A 210 -6.52 9.30 22.50
CA LEU A 210 -7.70 9.45 21.65
C LEU A 210 -8.94 8.80 22.29
N PRO A 211 -10.13 9.40 22.11
CA PRO A 211 -11.39 8.85 22.62
C PRO A 211 -11.65 7.41 22.16
N ASP A 212 -12.22 6.61 23.06
CA ASP A 212 -12.62 5.22 22.77
C ASP A 212 -14.00 5.11 22.12
N LYS A 213 -14.63 6.24 21.81
CA LYS A 213 -15.93 6.29 21.13
C LYS A 213 -15.77 6.88 19.74
N PRO A 214 -16.47 6.31 18.74
CA PRO A 214 -16.47 6.87 17.40
C PRO A 214 -16.95 8.33 17.39
N VAL A 215 -16.29 9.16 16.57
CA VAL A 215 -16.68 10.57 16.32
C VAL A 215 -17.83 10.70 15.30
N PHE A 216 -18.38 9.59 14.87
CA PHE A 216 -19.49 9.47 13.92
C PHE A 216 -20.60 8.56 14.49
N THR A 217 -21.72 8.46 13.78
CA THR A 217 -22.89 7.68 14.22
C THR A 217 -23.12 6.38 13.44
N ALA A 218 -22.31 6.10 12.41
CA ALA A 218 -22.38 4.84 11.65
C ALA A 218 -21.99 3.63 12.52
N ASP A 219 -22.44 2.42 12.13
CA ASP A 219 -21.95 1.17 12.72
C ASP A 219 -20.46 0.96 12.35
N PRO A 220 -19.52 0.98 13.31
CA PRO A 220 -18.10 0.83 13.01
C PRO A 220 -17.76 -0.49 12.30
N LEU A 221 -18.53 -1.55 12.56
CA LEU A 221 -18.34 -2.84 11.92
C LEU A 221 -18.87 -2.90 10.48
N ASN A 222 -19.81 -2.00 10.10
CA ASN A 222 -20.28 -1.90 8.72
C ASN A 222 -19.62 -0.78 7.91
N LEU A 223 -18.52 -0.22 8.40
CA LEU A 223 -17.70 0.71 7.62
C LEU A 223 -16.95 -0.03 6.51
N PHE A 224 -16.75 0.68 5.40
CA PHE A 224 -15.81 0.29 4.34
C PHE A 224 -14.65 1.27 4.29
N MET A 225 -13.47 0.78 4.03
CA MET A 225 -12.38 1.59 3.54
C MET A 225 -12.20 1.34 2.04
N VAL A 226 -12.42 2.37 1.23
CA VAL A 226 -12.32 2.32 -0.23
C VAL A 226 -11.04 3.00 -0.66
N VAL A 227 -10.16 2.26 -1.32
CA VAL A 227 -8.89 2.79 -1.84
C VAL A 227 -9.13 3.47 -3.17
N GLU A 228 -8.88 4.76 -3.24
CA GLU A 228 -8.92 5.57 -4.48
C GLU A 228 -7.50 5.67 -5.06
N ALA A 229 -7.17 4.75 -5.96
CA ALA A 229 -5.83 4.66 -6.53
C ALA A 229 -5.50 5.80 -7.52
N GLY A 230 -6.49 6.56 -7.96
CA GLY A 230 -6.33 7.64 -8.93
C GLY A 230 -5.59 8.86 -8.36
N ASP A 231 -5.78 9.13 -7.08
CA ASP A 231 -5.19 10.29 -6.40
C ASP A 231 -4.62 9.98 -5.02
N HIS A 232 -4.41 8.68 -4.72
CA HIS A 232 -3.81 8.20 -3.47
C HIS A 232 -4.59 8.62 -2.22
N HIS A 233 -5.91 8.38 -2.22
CA HIS A 233 -6.77 8.61 -1.07
C HIS A 233 -7.44 7.30 -0.62
N VAL A 234 -7.98 7.35 0.59
CA VAL A 234 -8.89 6.34 1.12
C VAL A 234 -10.15 7.03 1.60
N THR A 235 -11.30 6.55 1.15
CA THR A 235 -12.61 6.99 1.64
C THR A 235 -13.16 5.98 2.64
N VAL A 236 -13.51 6.45 3.84
CA VAL A 236 -14.31 5.70 4.82
C VAL A 236 -15.79 5.89 4.45
N LEU A 237 -16.48 4.80 4.18
CA LEU A 237 -17.89 4.79 3.75
C LEU A 237 -18.75 4.10 4.81
N ASP A 238 -19.88 4.71 5.17
CA ASP A 238 -20.94 4.10 5.96
C ASP A 238 -21.67 3.04 5.13
N GLY A 239 -21.63 1.78 5.54
CA GLY A 239 -22.27 0.67 4.82
C GLY A 239 -23.79 0.61 4.96
N ASP A 240 -24.38 1.31 5.95
CA ASP A 240 -25.83 1.37 6.13
C ASP A 240 -26.46 2.49 5.28
N ARG A 241 -25.85 3.69 5.31
CA ARG A 241 -26.33 4.86 4.55
C ARG A 241 -25.75 4.93 3.15
N LEU A 242 -24.67 4.19 2.89
CA LEU A 242 -23.93 4.20 1.63
C LEU A 242 -23.40 5.61 1.30
N GLU A 243 -22.86 6.29 2.31
CA GLU A 243 -22.37 7.67 2.21
C GLU A 243 -20.94 7.80 2.76
N PRO A 244 -20.09 8.61 2.12
CA PRO A 244 -18.78 8.90 2.66
C PRO A 244 -18.86 9.55 4.04
N VAL A 245 -18.11 9.02 5.00
CA VAL A 245 -17.95 9.56 6.36
C VAL A 245 -16.71 10.42 6.45
N HIS A 246 -15.63 9.99 5.79
CA HIS A 246 -14.33 10.66 5.83
C HIS A 246 -13.51 10.29 4.59
N ARG A 247 -12.59 11.17 4.20
CA ARG A 247 -11.64 10.92 3.11
C ARG A 247 -10.28 11.50 3.50
N PHE A 248 -9.22 10.71 3.35
CA PHE A 248 -7.87 11.12 3.72
C PHE A 248 -6.84 10.70 2.68
N ALA A 249 -5.73 11.45 2.61
CA ALA A 249 -4.61 11.10 1.75
C ALA A 249 -3.88 9.85 2.28
N SER A 250 -3.54 8.93 1.39
CA SER A 250 -2.80 7.72 1.71
C SER A 250 -1.38 7.77 1.16
N ARG A 251 -0.54 6.84 1.61
CA ARG A 251 0.75 6.59 0.97
C ARG A 251 0.56 6.07 -0.46
N TYR A 252 1.63 6.14 -1.24
CA TYR A 252 1.64 5.74 -2.66
C TYR A 252 1.28 4.26 -2.84
N ALA A 253 0.46 3.97 -3.86
CA ALA A 253 0.15 2.62 -4.34
C ALA A 253 -0.17 1.61 -3.23
N LEU A 254 -1.22 1.84 -2.45
CA LEU A 254 -1.71 0.88 -1.46
C LEU A 254 -1.94 -0.49 -2.11
N HIS A 255 -1.49 -1.54 -1.44
CA HIS A 255 -1.54 -2.90 -1.97
C HIS A 255 -1.71 -3.95 -0.87
N GLY A 256 -2.23 -5.12 -1.25
CA GLY A 256 -2.38 -6.27 -0.37
C GLY A 256 -3.61 -6.24 0.53
N GLY A 257 -4.52 -5.32 0.29
CA GLY A 257 -5.73 -5.14 1.08
C GLY A 257 -5.48 -4.43 2.41
N ILE A 258 -6.53 -3.80 2.93
CA ILE A 258 -6.52 -3.19 4.26
C ILE A 258 -6.78 -4.29 5.30
N LYS A 259 -6.03 -4.29 6.38
CA LYS A 259 -6.18 -5.22 7.50
C LYS A 259 -6.66 -4.47 8.73
N TYR A 260 -7.48 -5.13 9.54
CA TYR A 260 -8.04 -4.51 10.74
C TYR A 260 -7.55 -5.21 12.00
N SER A 261 -7.50 -4.47 13.10
CA SER A 261 -7.39 -5.08 14.43
C SER A 261 -8.60 -5.98 14.72
N PRO A 262 -8.49 -7.00 15.59
CA PRO A 262 -9.57 -7.93 15.87
C PRO A 262 -10.87 -7.28 16.37
N ASP A 263 -10.78 -6.11 17.00
CA ASP A 263 -11.92 -5.30 17.44
C ASP A 263 -12.49 -4.37 16.36
N GLY A 264 -11.86 -4.30 15.18
CA GLY A 264 -12.26 -3.44 14.07
C GLY A 264 -11.95 -1.96 14.24
N ARG A 265 -11.27 -1.53 15.32
CA ARG A 265 -10.97 -0.11 15.56
C ARG A 265 -9.85 0.43 14.69
N TYR A 266 -8.76 -0.33 14.55
CA TYR A 266 -7.59 0.12 13.81
C TYR A 266 -7.51 -0.56 12.45
N ALA A 267 -7.19 0.24 11.43
CA ALA A 267 -6.86 -0.25 10.09
C ALA A 267 -5.37 -0.09 9.82
N TYR A 268 -4.77 -1.11 9.18
CA TYR A 268 -3.38 -1.12 8.77
C TYR A 268 -3.30 -1.19 7.25
N LEU A 269 -2.64 -0.20 6.67
CA LEU A 269 -2.52 -0.01 5.23
C LEU A 269 -1.08 -0.20 4.82
N ALA A 270 -0.82 -1.08 3.87
CA ALA A 270 0.51 -1.28 3.31
C ALA A 270 0.60 -0.62 1.93
N SER A 271 1.70 0.08 1.67
CA SER A 271 2.01 0.67 0.39
C SER A 271 3.19 -0.03 -0.30
N ARG A 272 3.23 0.04 -1.62
CA ARG A 272 4.29 -0.61 -2.42
C ARG A 272 5.69 -0.04 -2.16
N ASP A 273 5.79 1.17 -1.70
CA ASP A 273 7.05 1.84 -1.36
C ASP A 273 7.49 1.61 0.09
N GLY A 274 6.89 0.61 0.75
CA GLY A 274 7.36 0.09 2.02
C GLY A 274 6.66 0.63 3.26
N TRP A 275 5.78 1.62 3.13
CA TRP A 275 5.12 2.24 4.27
C TRP A 275 3.96 1.40 4.80
N ILE A 276 3.87 1.35 6.12
CA ILE A 276 2.73 0.84 6.87
C ILE A 276 2.14 2.02 7.62
N SER A 277 0.85 2.31 7.36
CA SER A 277 0.10 3.35 8.06
C SER A 277 -0.93 2.71 8.98
N LYS A 278 -1.02 3.17 10.22
CA LYS A 278 -2.07 2.81 11.19
C LYS A 278 -3.10 3.92 11.24
N PHE A 279 -4.36 3.58 10.99
CA PHE A 279 -5.49 4.50 11.00
C PHE A 279 -6.47 4.13 12.12
N ASP A 280 -6.82 5.09 12.98
CA ASP A 280 -7.86 4.93 13.99
C ASP A 280 -9.22 5.26 13.36
N LEU A 281 -10.02 4.23 13.10
CA LEU A 281 -11.36 4.37 12.53
C LEU A 281 -12.30 5.16 13.45
N TYR A 282 -12.20 5.00 14.77
CA TYR A 282 -13.06 5.72 15.70
C TYR A 282 -12.85 7.23 15.65
N ASN A 283 -11.60 7.65 15.46
CA ASN A 283 -11.21 9.05 15.46
C ASN A 283 -10.94 9.61 14.05
N LEU A 284 -11.05 8.78 13.00
CA LEU A 284 -10.85 9.13 11.60
C LEU A 284 -9.47 9.78 11.34
N LYS A 285 -8.41 9.21 11.93
CA LYS A 285 -7.05 9.75 11.87
C LYS A 285 -6.00 8.69 11.56
N VAL A 286 -4.99 9.05 10.79
CA VAL A 286 -3.71 8.33 10.77
C VAL A 286 -2.98 8.64 12.07
N VAL A 287 -2.60 7.63 12.84
CA VAL A 287 -1.99 7.79 14.18
C VAL A 287 -0.51 7.42 14.22
N ALA A 288 -0.08 6.53 13.34
CA ALA A 288 1.33 6.16 13.24
C ALA A 288 1.66 5.68 11.82
N GLU A 289 2.91 5.84 11.42
CA GLU A 289 3.45 5.33 10.19
C GLU A 289 4.89 4.84 10.39
N VAL A 290 5.29 3.82 9.63
CA VAL A 290 6.66 3.32 9.57
C VAL A 290 6.97 2.77 8.19
N ARG A 291 8.18 2.94 7.72
CA ARG A 291 8.64 2.32 6.48
C ARG A 291 9.36 1.01 6.80
N ALA A 292 8.69 -0.11 6.57
CA ALA A 292 9.19 -1.45 6.93
C ALA A 292 10.07 -2.09 5.83
N GLY A 293 10.20 -1.43 4.68
CA GLY A 293 10.99 -1.92 3.55
C GLY A 293 11.07 -0.91 2.42
N ILE A 294 11.68 -1.29 1.32
CA ILE A 294 11.76 -0.48 0.09
C ILE A 294 10.62 -0.84 -0.85
N ASN A 295 10.25 -2.13 -0.91
CA ASN A 295 9.12 -2.62 -1.68
C ASN A 295 8.38 -3.69 -0.87
N THR A 296 7.20 -3.32 -0.38
CA THR A 296 6.37 -4.19 0.45
C THR A 296 5.28 -4.87 -0.35
N ARG A 297 5.03 -6.14 -0.05
CA ARG A 297 3.96 -6.94 -0.67
C ARG A 297 2.62 -6.70 0.04
N ASN A 298 2.56 -7.00 1.33
CA ASN A 298 1.38 -6.79 2.17
C ASN A 298 1.73 -6.89 3.66
N VAL A 299 0.75 -6.65 4.50
CA VAL A 299 0.81 -6.76 5.96
C VAL A 299 -0.26 -7.73 6.46
N ALA A 300 0.01 -8.40 7.58
CA ALA A 300 -0.96 -9.18 8.34
C ALA A 300 -0.97 -8.72 9.80
N VAL A 301 -2.12 -8.82 10.47
CA VAL A 301 -2.32 -8.49 11.88
C VAL A 301 -2.50 -9.79 12.66
N SER A 302 -1.84 -9.93 13.81
CA SER A 302 -2.01 -11.11 14.68
C SER A 302 -3.44 -11.20 15.23
N GLY A 303 -3.91 -12.41 15.53
CA GLY A 303 -5.24 -12.63 16.07
C GLY A 303 -5.48 -11.99 17.44
N ASP A 304 -4.41 -11.75 18.22
CA ASP A 304 -4.46 -11.00 19.47
C ASP A 304 -4.34 -9.47 19.28
N GLY A 305 -4.18 -9.00 18.04
CA GLY A 305 -4.08 -7.58 17.72
C GLY A 305 -2.79 -6.88 18.15
N LYS A 306 -1.78 -7.62 18.62
CA LYS A 306 -0.57 -7.01 19.22
C LYS A 306 0.60 -6.87 18.26
N THR A 307 0.61 -7.65 17.19
CA THR A 307 1.77 -7.75 16.30
C THR A 307 1.33 -7.65 14.83
N LEU A 308 2.17 -7.02 14.03
CA LEU A 308 2.05 -7.02 12.58
C LEU A 308 3.20 -7.81 11.96
N LEU A 309 2.92 -8.55 10.89
CA LEU A 309 3.94 -9.12 10.02
C LEU A 309 3.88 -8.46 8.65
N VAL A 310 4.98 -7.87 8.22
CA VAL A 310 5.14 -7.23 6.91
C VAL A 310 5.99 -8.11 6.01
N GLY A 311 5.49 -8.43 4.83
CA GLY A 311 6.23 -9.19 3.81
C GLY A 311 6.82 -8.28 2.75
N ASN A 312 8.13 -8.33 2.56
CA ASN A 312 8.85 -7.48 1.62
C ASN A 312 9.33 -8.22 0.38
N TYR A 313 9.29 -7.52 -0.76
CA TYR A 313 10.02 -7.91 -1.96
C TYR A 313 11.47 -7.41 -1.91
N LEU A 314 11.67 -6.24 -1.28
CA LEU A 314 12.96 -5.58 -1.20
C LEU A 314 13.06 -4.77 0.12
N PRO A 315 14.09 -5.03 0.94
CA PRO A 315 14.92 -6.24 0.91
C PRO A 315 14.09 -7.51 1.11
N ASN A 316 14.68 -8.69 0.86
CA ASN A 316 14.01 -9.98 1.05
C ASN A 316 13.87 -10.29 2.55
N THR A 317 12.86 -9.72 3.18
CA THR A 317 12.65 -9.80 4.64
C THR A 317 11.18 -9.95 5.00
N LEU A 318 10.96 -10.54 6.17
CA LEU A 318 9.75 -10.39 6.96
C LEU A 318 10.08 -9.44 8.12
N VAL A 319 9.21 -8.47 8.38
CA VAL A 319 9.39 -7.49 9.45
C VAL A 319 8.24 -7.59 10.44
N LEU A 320 8.56 -7.83 11.70
CA LEU A 320 7.61 -7.83 12.82
C LEU A 320 7.61 -6.44 13.47
N LEU A 321 6.42 -5.88 13.60
CA LEU A 321 6.17 -4.59 14.26
C LEU A 321 5.19 -4.79 15.41
N ASP A 322 5.30 -4.00 16.47
CA ASP A 322 4.20 -3.89 17.43
C ASP A 322 3.02 -3.14 16.79
N ALA A 323 1.81 -3.59 17.06
CA ALA A 323 0.61 -3.02 16.45
C ALA A 323 0.14 -1.73 17.16
N ALA A 324 0.67 -1.41 18.36
CA ALA A 324 0.26 -0.22 19.11
C ALA A 324 0.86 1.05 18.50
N GLU A 325 2.18 1.07 18.28
CA GLU A 325 2.92 2.24 17.83
C GLU A 325 3.79 1.99 16.60
N LEU A 326 3.68 0.82 15.96
CA LEU A 326 4.47 0.39 14.82
C LEU A 326 5.99 0.34 15.10
N GLY A 327 6.38 0.10 16.36
CA GLY A 327 7.77 -0.10 16.73
C GLY A 327 8.33 -1.40 16.15
N LEU A 328 9.60 -1.41 15.78
CA LEU A 328 10.26 -2.59 15.24
C LEU A 328 10.47 -3.63 16.35
N ILE A 329 9.97 -4.84 16.14
CA ILE A 329 10.23 -6.00 17.01
C ILE A 329 11.38 -6.83 16.45
N LYS A 330 11.31 -7.23 15.18
CA LYS A 330 12.30 -8.15 14.59
C LYS A 330 12.31 -8.06 13.07
N ILE A 331 13.50 -8.14 12.48
CA ILE A 331 13.70 -8.39 11.06
C ILE A 331 14.09 -9.86 10.89
N ILE A 332 13.41 -10.57 10.01
CA ILE A 332 13.68 -11.97 9.67
C ILE A 332 14.14 -11.98 8.20
N PRO A 333 15.43 -12.19 7.92
CA PRO A 333 15.90 -12.39 6.56
C PRO A 333 15.26 -13.63 5.94
N VAL A 334 14.76 -13.50 4.71
CA VAL A 334 14.14 -14.62 3.99
C VAL A 334 15.20 -15.32 3.16
N VAL A 335 15.82 -16.32 3.79
CA VAL A 335 16.90 -17.14 3.23
C VAL A 335 16.59 -18.60 3.52
N ASP A 336 16.66 -19.47 2.50
CA ASP A 336 16.48 -20.92 2.69
C ASP A 336 17.70 -21.57 3.36
N ALA A 337 17.70 -22.90 3.45
CA ALA A 337 18.82 -23.64 4.05
C ALA A 337 20.07 -23.65 3.16
N GLU A 338 19.90 -23.43 1.88
CA GLU A 338 20.94 -23.40 0.85
C GLU A 338 21.56 -21.99 0.67
N GLY A 339 21.05 -20.98 1.38
CA GLY A 339 21.52 -19.60 1.30
C GLY A 339 20.84 -18.76 0.20
N THR A 340 19.77 -19.27 -0.44
CA THR A 340 19.03 -18.56 -1.47
C THR A 340 18.05 -17.59 -0.83
N THR A 341 18.10 -16.31 -1.22
CA THR A 341 17.14 -15.31 -0.76
C THR A 341 15.84 -15.37 -1.55
N SER A 342 14.73 -15.00 -0.93
CA SER A 342 13.44 -14.96 -1.60
C SER A 342 12.62 -13.74 -1.24
N ARG A 343 11.92 -13.21 -2.24
CA ARG A 343 10.81 -12.28 -2.03
C ARG A 343 9.66 -12.98 -1.31
N VAL A 344 8.85 -12.21 -0.61
CA VAL A 344 7.65 -12.72 0.06
C VAL A 344 6.43 -12.56 -0.85
N SER A 345 5.82 -13.65 -1.30
CA SER A 345 4.63 -13.63 -2.17
C SER A 345 3.40 -13.07 -1.49
N ALA A 346 3.14 -13.51 -0.25
CA ALA A 346 2.01 -13.09 0.57
C ALA A 346 2.28 -13.43 2.04
N VAL A 347 1.71 -12.64 2.96
CA VAL A 347 1.61 -12.96 4.39
C VAL A 347 0.16 -12.88 4.81
N TYR A 348 -0.31 -13.92 5.55
CA TYR A 348 -1.65 -13.95 6.11
C TYR A 348 -1.62 -14.39 7.57
N GLN A 349 -2.63 -13.94 8.30
CA GLN A 349 -2.87 -14.35 9.67
C GLN A 349 -3.55 -15.71 9.69
N ALA A 350 -3.12 -16.59 10.60
CA ALA A 350 -3.73 -17.87 10.91
C ALA A 350 -4.02 -17.93 12.42
N GLU A 351 -5.06 -17.19 12.87
CA GLU A 351 -5.36 -16.98 14.29
C GLU A 351 -5.62 -18.30 15.03
N PRO A 352 -6.37 -19.30 14.51
CA PRO A 352 -6.54 -20.56 15.23
C PRO A 352 -5.22 -21.30 15.52
N ARG A 353 -4.18 -20.98 14.75
CA ARG A 353 -2.82 -21.53 14.93
C ARG A 353 -1.92 -20.65 15.80
N GLY A 354 -2.36 -19.44 16.15
CA GLY A 354 -1.53 -18.43 16.84
C GLY A 354 -0.30 -18.02 16.02
N SER A 355 -0.43 -17.99 14.70
CA SER A 355 0.69 -17.77 13.79
C SER A 355 0.32 -16.90 12.58
N PHE A 356 1.36 -16.35 11.96
CA PHE A 356 1.33 -15.87 10.60
C PHE A 356 1.85 -16.95 9.66
N VAL A 357 1.39 -16.93 8.41
CA VAL A 357 1.90 -17.80 7.35
C VAL A 357 2.36 -16.94 6.19
N ALA A 358 3.60 -17.15 5.75
CA ALA A 358 4.23 -16.44 4.65
C ALA A 358 4.58 -17.40 3.52
N ALA A 359 4.11 -17.15 2.30
CA ALA A 359 4.56 -17.88 1.11
C ALA A 359 5.73 -17.15 0.47
N LEU A 360 6.72 -17.90 0.01
CA LEU A 360 7.92 -17.39 -0.64
C LEU A 360 7.80 -17.46 -2.16
N LYS A 361 8.32 -16.44 -2.83
CA LYS A 361 8.12 -16.27 -4.28
C LYS A 361 9.18 -16.97 -5.12
N ASP A 362 10.39 -17.06 -4.61
CA ASP A 362 11.56 -17.52 -5.37
C ASP A 362 12.12 -18.84 -4.84
N VAL A 363 11.64 -19.27 -3.67
CA VAL A 363 11.99 -20.52 -3.00
C VAL A 363 10.71 -21.31 -2.70
N PRO A 364 10.64 -22.63 -2.96
CA PRO A 364 9.44 -23.42 -2.73
C PRO A 364 9.26 -23.72 -1.23
N GLU A 365 9.00 -22.69 -0.44
CA GLU A 365 8.75 -22.78 0.99
C GLU A 365 7.58 -21.92 1.42
N VAL A 366 6.91 -22.37 2.47
CA VAL A 366 5.99 -21.60 3.30
C VAL A 366 6.55 -21.55 4.70
N TRP A 367 6.57 -20.36 5.28
CA TRP A 367 7.04 -20.14 6.64
C TRP A 367 5.87 -19.85 7.57
N GLU A 368 5.79 -20.59 8.68
CA GLU A 368 4.86 -20.34 9.78
C GLU A 368 5.60 -19.65 10.91
N ILE A 369 5.19 -18.42 11.26
CA ILE A 369 5.80 -17.58 12.28
C ILE A 369 4.83 -17.48 13.46
N ARG A 370 5.15 -18.11 14.59
CA ARG A 370 4.31 -18.09 15.79
C ARG A 370 4.43 -16.77 16.53
N TYR A 371 3.34 -16.01 16.63
CA TYR A 371 3.29 -14.79 17.41
C TYR A 371 2.87 -15.01 18.87
N ASN A 372 2.30 -16.16 19.20
CA ASN A 372 1.95 -16.57 20.55
C ASN A 372 3.09 -17.26 21.32
N ALA A 373 4.30 -17.28 20.76
CA ALA A 373 5.49 -17.90 21.35
C ALA A 373 6.63 -16.87 21.43
N GLU A 374 7.43 -16.94 22.50
CA GLU A 374 8.57 -16.07 22.71
C GLU A 374 9.58 -16.18 21.54
N GLY A 375 10.13 -15.05 21.12
CA GLY A 375 11.14 -14.97 20.09
C GLY A 375 10.62 -15.18 18.66
N TYR A 376 9.31 -15.36 18.47
CA TYR A 376 8.68 -15.53 17.15
C TYR A 376 9.34 -16.66 16.34
N PRO A 377 9.28 -17.92 16.80
CA PRO A 377 9.92 -19.02 16.10
C PRO A 377 9.33 -19.22 14.72
N VAL A 378 10.22 -19.55 13.76
CA VAL A 378 9.87 -19.79 12.36
C VAL A 378 9.96 -21.28 12.07
N ARG A 379 8.86 -21.85 11.60
CA ARG A 379 8.82 -23.20 11.03
C ARG A 379 8.81 -23.08 9.52
N LYS A 380 9.82 -23.64 8.86
CA LYS A 380 9.92 -23.71 7.40
C LYS A 380 9.29 -25.00 6.89
N ILE A 381 8.35 -24.89 5.97
CA ILE A 381 7.65 -26.02 5.33
C ILE A 381 8.06 -26.00 3.87
N ARG A 382 8.77 -27.05 3.44
CA ARG A 382 9.22 -27.21 2.06
C ARG A 382 8.07 -27.67 1.18
N LEU A 383 7.92 -27.03 0.03
CA LEU A 383 6.91 -27.33 -0.98
C LEU A 383 7.55 -27.99 -2.19
N GLN A 384 6.72 -28.45 -3.12
CA GLN A 384 7.23 -28.92 -4.42
C GLN A 384 7.39 -27.79 -5.43
N GLN A 385 6.61 -26.71 -5.27
CA GLN A 385 6.57 -25.55 -6.16
C GLN A 385 6.48 -24.27 -5.35
N VAL A 386 6.96 -23.18 -5.90
CA VAL A 386 6.75 -21.84 -5.36
C VAL A 386 5.26 -21.49 -5.34
N LEU A 387 4.85 -20.63 -4.45
CA LEU A 387 3.48 -20.11 -4.41
C LEU A 387 3.47 -18.60 -4.68
N ASP A 388 2.65 -18.19 -5.62
CA ASP A 388 2.38 -16.77 -5.89
C ASP A 388 1.28 -16.20 -5.01
N ASP A 389 0.34 -17.05 -4.61
CA ASP A 389 -0.80 -16.70 -3.77
C ASP A 389 -1.40 -17.96 -3.15
N PHE A 390 -2.09 -17.79 -2.03
CA PHE A 390 -2.71 -18.90 -1.31
C PHE A 390 -3.90 -18.41 -0.48
N PHE A 391 -4.70 -19.33 0.00
CA PHE A 391 -5.66 -19.14 1.07
C PHE A 391 -5.75 -20.40 1.94
N PHE A 392 -6.55 -20.33 3.02
CA PHE A 392 -6.73 -21.44 3.94
C PHE A 392 -8.11 -22.08 3.78
N ASP A 393 -8.24 -23.33 4.24
CA ASP A 393 -9.54 -23.87 4.61
C ASP A 393 -10.09 -23.15 5.86
N GLN A 394 -11.35 -23.44 6.22
CA GLN A 394 -12.01 -22.76 7.34
C GLN A 394 -11.35 -23.03 8.70
N ASP A 395 -10.68 -24.18 8.84
CA ASP A 395 -9.99 -24.58 10.07
C ASP A 395 -8.53 -24.12 10.14
N TYR A 396 -8.03 -23.47 9.09
CA TYR A 396 -6.63 -23.05 8.97
C TYR A 396 -5.62 -24.19 9.09
N ARG A 397 -6.06 -25.39 8.82
CA ARG A 397 -5.22 -26.60 8.76
C ARG A 397 -4.61 -26.76 7.39
N LEU A 398 -5.37 -26.51 6.34
CA LEU A 398 -4.93 -26.68 4.97
C LEU A 398 -4.60 -25.34 4.33
N LEU A 399 -3.46 -25.29 3.67
CA LEU A 399 -3.06 -24.20 2.79
C LEU A 399 -3.28 -24.63 1.35
N ILE A 400 -4.06 -23.85 0.62
CA ILE A 400 -4.35 -24.07 -0.80
C ILE A 400 -3.61 -22.99 -1.59
N GLY A 401 -2.60 -23.37 -2.35
CA GLY A 401 -1.73 -22.45 -3.07
C GLY A 401 -1.58 -22.80 -4.55
N ALA A 402 -1.27 -21.80 -5.37
CA ALA A 402 -1.05 -21.99 -6.80
C ALA A 402 0.25 -21.34 -7.27
N ASP A 403 0.86 -21.98 -8.26
CA ASP A 403 2.00 -21.48 -9.03
C ASP A 403 1.51 -20.91 -10.38
N ARG A 404 1.99 -19.75 -10.72
CA ARG A 404 1.66 -19.07 -11.99
C ARG A 404 2.49 -19.57 -13.17
N VAL A 405 3.56 -20.31 -12.94
CA VAL A 405 4.49 -20.78 -13.97
C VAL A 405 4.15 -22.19 -14.42
N GLN A 406 3.85 -23.10 -13.48
CA GLN A 406 3.65 -24.51 -13.76
C GLN A 406 2.18 -24.90 -13.98
N HIS A 407 1.26 -23.95 -13.90
CA HIS A 407 -0.17 -24.17 -14.14
C HIS A 407 -0.78 -25.27 -13.25
N SER A 408 -0.36 -25.33 -11.98
CA SER A 408 -0.88 -26.28 -11.01
C SER A 408 -1.05 -25.63 -9.64
N GLY A 409 -1.91 -26.21 -8.84
CA GLY A 409 -2.06 -25.86 -7.44
C GLY A 409 -1.70 -27.04 -6.54
N GLN A 410 -1.47 -26.76 -5.27
CA GLN A 410 -1.19 -27.75 -4.27
C GLN A 410 -1.93 -27.47 -2.97
N VAL A 411 -2.31 -28.54 -2.28
CA VAL A 411 -2.88 -28.49 -0.94
C VAL A 411 -1.87 -29.03 0.04
N VAL A 412 -1.54 -28.24 1.03
CA VAL A 412 -0.54 -28.57 2.04
C VAL A 412 -1.22 -28.64 3.41
N ASP A 413 -1.10 -29.76 4.08
CA ASP A 413 -1.47 -29.90 5.49
C ASP A 413 -0.39 -29.20 6.34
N LEU A 414 -0.76 -28.10 6.99
CA LEU A 414 0.17 -27.30 7.77
C LEU A 414 0.64 -27.99 9.05
N ASP A 415 -0.09 -28.97 9.57
CA ASP A 415 0.32 -29.70 10.78
C ASP A 415 1.45 -30.68 10.48
N SER A 416 1.29 -31.50 9.45
CA SER A 416 2.33 -32.43 9.00
C SER A 416 3.43 -31.73 8.18
N GLY A 417 3.13 -30.59 7.54
CA GLY A 417 4.00 -29.93 6.57
C GLY A 417 4.11 -30.69 5.24
N THR A 418 3.13 -31.51 4.91
CA THR A 418 3.16 -32.35 3.69
C THR A 418 2.09 -31.94 2.68
N ARG A 419 2.40 -32.09 1.39
CA ARG A 419 1.41 -31.98 0.33
C ARG A 419 0.46 -33.15 0.38
N ILE A 420 -0.84 -32.92 0.48
CA ILE A 420 -1.87 -33.95 0.50
C ILE A 420 -2.63 -34.06 -0.82
N ALA A 421 -2.62 -33.03 -1.66
CA ALA A 421 -3.25 -33.06 -2.98
C ALA A 421 -2.56 -32.13 -3.97
N GLU A 422 -2.74 -32.45 -5.24
CA GLU A 422 -2.44 -31.59 -6.38
C GLU A 422 -3.76 -31.10 -6.97
N LEU A 423 -3.82 -29.81 -7.30
CA LEU A 423 -5.01 -29.20 -7.89
C LEU A 423 -4.80 -29.05 -9.40
N PRO A 424 -5.69 -29.60 -10.23
CA PRO A 424 -5.66 -29.43 -11.67
C PRO A 424 -6.17 -28.01 -12.04
N LEU A 425 -5.38 -26.99 -11.76
CA LEU A 425 -5.69 -25.60 -12.00
C LEU A 425 -4.89 -25.09 -13.19
N ASP A 426 -5.47 -25.20 -14.38
CA ASP A 426 -4.89 -24.62 -15.59
C ASP A 426 -4.89 -23.08 -15.56
N GLY A 427 -4.12 -22.49 -16.45
CA GLY A 427 -4.03 -21.03 -16.60
C GLY A 427 -3.29 -20.37 -15.45
N MET A 428 -3.93 -19.43 -14.77
CA MET A 428 -3.36 -18.64 -13.68
C MET A 428 -4.44 -18.34 -12.64
N PRO A 429 -4.76 -19.29 -11.75
CA PRO A 429 -5.77 -19.08 -10.73
C PRO A 429 -5.35 -17.96 -9.76
N HIS A 430 -6.32 -17.19 -9.28
CA HIS A 430 -6.12 -16.14 -8.28
C HIS A 430 -6.71 -16.57 -6.94
N LEU A 431 -6.00 -17.40 -6.22
CA LEU A 431 -6.48 -18.03 -4.98
C LEU A 431 -6.73 -17.00 -3.86
N GLY A 432 -5.97 -15.90 -3.80
CA GLY A 432 -6.23 -14.81 -2.84
C GLY A 432 -7.59 -14.12 -3.01
N SER A 433 -8.30 -14.40 -4.10
CA SER A 433 -9.71 -14.03 -4.31
C SER A 433 -10.63 -15.23 -4.30
N GLY A 434 -10.17 -16.40 -3.87
CA GLY A 434 -10.97 -17.60 -3.71
C GLY A 434 -12.05 -17.44 -2.65
N ILE A 435 -13.16 -18.14 -2.84
CA ILE A 435 -14.26 -18.21 -1.88
C ILE A 435 -14.59 -19.65 -1.54
N THR A 436 -15.15 -19.89 -0.37
CA THR A 436 -15.58 -21.20 0.08
C THR A 436 -17.04 -21.17 0.51
N TRP A 437 -17.78 -22.25 0.29
CA TRP A 437 -19.15 -22.43 0.78
C TRP A 437 -19.51 -23.90 0.84
N GLU A 438 -20.68 -24.20 1.39
CA GLU A 438 -21.24 -25.55 1.37
C GLU A 438 -22.07 -25.78 0.10
N TYR A 439 -21.73 -26.79 -0.68
CA TYR A 439 -22.46 -27.24 -1.86
C TYR A 439 -22.87 -28.69 -1.71
N ARG A 440 -24.19 -28.96 -1.66
CA ARG A 440 -24.75 -30.32 -1.50
C ARG A 440 -24.22 -31.09 -0.29
N GLY A 441 -23.95 -30.39 0.81
CA GLY A 441 -23.43 -30.97 2.05
C GLY A 441 -21.92 -31.20 2.08
N GLN A 442 -21.18 -30.65 1.12
CA GLN A 442 -19.71 -30.72 1.04
C GLN A 442 -19.10 -29.32 0.95
N ALA A 443 -17.97 -29.14 1.59
CA ALA A 443 -17.21 -27.89 1.45
C ALA A 443 -16.61 -27.81 0.04
N VAL A 444 -16.80 -26.68 -0.61
CA VAL A 444 -16.25 -26.38 -1.93
C VAL A 444 -15.53 -25.04 -1.91
N MET A 445 -14.57 -24.90 -2.81
CA MET A 445 -13.92 -23.63 -3.12
C MET A 445 -14.14 -23.25 -4.58
N ALA A 446 -14.09 -21.95 -4.86
CA ALA A 446 -14.02 -21.46 -6.23
C ALA A 446 -12.96 -20.39 -6.37
N THR A 447 -12.33 -20.35 -7.54
CA THR A 447 -11.30 -19.36 -7.87
C THR A 447 -11.50 -18.81 -9.27
N PRO A 448 -11.33 -17.47 -9.48
CA PRO A 448 -11.25 -16.90 -10.81
C PRO A 448 -9.89 -17.23 -11.45
N ASN A 449 -9.77 -17.04 -12.74
CA ASN A 449 -8.55 -17.31 -13.49
C ASN A 449 -8.08 -16.03 -14.22
N LEU A 450 -6.78 -15.72 -14.12
CA LEU A 450 -6.18 -14.52 -14.70
C LEU A 450 -5.80 -14.67 -16.19
N LYS A 451 -5.82 -15.87 -16.73
CA LYS A 451 -5.53 -16.16 -18.14
C LYS A 451 -6.70 -16.77 -18.86
N ASP A 452 -7.41 -17.68 -18.21
CA ASP A 452 -8.51 -18.42 -18.80
C ASP A 452 -9.85 -17.78 -18.45
N SER A 453 -10.79 -17.83 -19.39
CA SER A 453 -12.13 -17.23 -19.24
C SER A 453 -13.04 -18.20 -18.48
N LYS A 454 -12.73 -18.46 -17.21
CA LYS A 454 -13.50 -19.39 -16.36
C LYS A 454 -13.32 -19.11 -14.87
N VAL A 455 -14.32 -19.56 -14.10
CA VAL A 455 -14.22 -19.79 -12.66
C VAL A 455 -14.22 -21.30 -12.45
N THR A 456 -13.26 -21.80 -11.66
CA THR A 456 -13.14 -23.22 -11.33
C THR A 456 -13.69 -23.47 -9.93
N VAL A 457 -14.64 -24.41 -9.81
CA VAL A 457 -15.22 -24.88 -8.54
C VAL A 457 -14.66 -26.26 -8.23
N ILE A 458 -14.12 -26.44 -7.01
CA ILE A 458 -13.39 -27.61 -6.58
C ILE A 458 -14.00 -28.15 -5.28
N ASP A 459 -14.19 -29.45 -5.20
CA ASP A 459 -14.51 -30.16 -3.95
C ASP A 459 -13.30 -30.12 -3.01
N MET A 460 -13.51 -29.73 -1.75
CA MET A 460 -12.42 -29.62 -0.76
C MET A 460 -12.17 -30.93 0.00
N GLN A 461 -12.92 -32.00 -0.28
CA GLN A 461 -12.67 -33.32 0.31
C GLN A 461 -11.75 -34.16 -0.56
N ASP A 462 -12.04 -34.26 -1.85
CA ASP A 462 -11.27 -35.08 -2.80
C ASP A 462 -10.45 -34.26 -3.81
N TRP A 463 -10.54 -32.95 -3.74
CA TRP A 463 -9.78 -31.95 -4.53
C TRP A 463 -10.00 -32.07 -6.03
N LYS A 464 -11.19 -32.52 -6.44
CA LYS A 464 -11.57 -32.61 -7.85
C LYS A 464 -12.36 -31.40 -8.31
N VAL A 465 -12.19 -31.06 -9.57
CA VAL A 465 -13.02 -30.04 -10.22
C VAL A 465 -14.45 -30.56 -10.34
N ILE A 466 -15.39 -29.86 -9.71
CA ILE A 466 -16.83 -30.11 -9.83
C ILE A 466 -17.39 -29.44 -11.09
N ARG A 467 -16.97 -28.20 -11.31
CA ARG A 467 -17.52 -27.37 -12.39
C ARG A 467 -16.51 -26.32 -12.83
N GLU A 468 -16.43 -26.10 -14.13
CA GLU A 468 -15.88 -24.89 -14.71
C GLU A 468 -17.02 -24.03 -15.23
N ILE A 469 -17.11 -22.81 -14.73
CA ILE A 469 -18.14 -21.83 -15.12
C ILE A 469 -17.52 -20.89 -16.14
N PRO A 470 -17.96 -20.88 -17.41
CA PRO A 470 -17.38 -20.03 -18.44
C PRO A 470 -17.68 -18.55 -18.16
N THR A 471 -16.72 -17.67 -18.42
CA THR A 471 -16.82 -16.22 -18.29
C THR A 471 -16.52 -15.53 -19.63
N LEU A 472 -16.83 -14.24 -19.75
CA LEU A 472 -16.57 -13.46 -20.98
C LEU A 472 -15.09 -13.04 -21.15
N GLY A 473 -14.24 -13.39 -20.21
CA GLY A 473 -12.83 -13.13 -20.21
C GLY A 473 -12.20 -13.48 -18.86
N PRO A 474 -10.87 -13.40 -18.73
CA PRO A 474 -10.16 -13.69 -17.48
C PRO A 474 -10.58 -12.73 -16.36
N GLY A 475 -10.83 -13.29 -15.17
CA GLY A 475 -11.23 -12.56 -13.97
C GLY A 475 -10.10 -12.41 -12.94
N PHE A 476 -10.23 -11.43 -12.07
CA PHE A 476 -9.25 -11.16 -11.02
C PHE A 476 -9.86 -11.30 -9.62
N PHE A 477 -11.06 -10.73 -9.40
CA PHE A 477 -11.70 -10.70 -8.10
C PHE A 477 -13.01 -11.47 -8.11
N MET A 478 -13.22 -12.26 -7.06
CA MET A 478 -14.46 -12.95 -6.80
C MET A 478 -14.85 -12.77 -5.34
N ARG A 479 -16.16 -12.64 -5.09
CA ARG A 479 -16.73 -12.52 -3.75
C ARG A 479 -18.10 -13.17 -3.67
N SER A 480 -18.41 -13.56 -2.46
CA SER A 480 -19.76 -13.92 -2.04
C SER A 480 -19.95 -13.48 -0.58
N HIS A 481 -21.10 -13.74 -0.03
CA HIS A 481 -21.44 -13.55 1.37
C HIS A 481 -22.30 -14.73 1.85
N GLU A 482 -22.29 -15.05 3.13
CA GLU A 482 -23.07 -16.15 3.70
C GLU A 482 -24.58 -15.94 3.50
N ASN A 483 -25.07 -14.69 3.55
CA ASN A 483 -26.47 -14.32 3.43
C ASN A 483 -26.97 -14.15 1.98
N THR A 484 -26.17 -14.48 0.97
CA THR A 484 -26.59 -14.43 -0.43
C THR A 484 -26.44 -15.78 -1.12
N PRO A 485 -27.39 -16.18 -2.00
CA PRO A 485 -27.22 -17.38 -2.83
C PRO A 485 -26.18 -17.18 -3.95
N TYR A 486 -25.72 -15.95 -4.17
CA TYR A 486 -24.93 -15.59 -5.33
C TYR A 486 -23.46 -15.40 -5.02
N ALA A 487 -22.62 -15.70 -6.00
CA ALA A 487 -21.22 -15.28 -6.05
C ALA A 487 -21.01 -14.38 -7.26
N TRP A 488 -20.15 -13.38 -7.09
CA TRP A 488 -19.84 -12.37 -8.10
C TRP A 488 -18.38 -12.47 -8.52
N THR A 489 -18.11 -12.37 -9.82
CA THR A 489 -16.74 -12.31 -10.35
C THR A 489 -16.65 -11.28 -11.47
N ASP A 490 -15.51 -10.59 -11.56
CA ASP A 490 -15.24 -9.65 -12.64
C ASP A 490 -14.70 -10.34 -13.89
N VAL A 491 -14.66 -9.57 -14.98
CA VAL A 491 -13.90 -9.84 -16.20
C VAL A 491 -12.85 -8.74 -16.31
N PHE A 492 -11.75 -8.90 -15.59
CA PHE A 492 -10.78 -7.83 -15.43
C PHE A 492 -9.95 -7.56 -16.68
N PHE A 493 -9.74 -8.59 -17.50
CA PHE A 493 -8.86 -8.53 -18.66
C PHE A 493 -9.63 -8.76 -19.98
N GLY A 494 -9.15 -8.12 -21.04
CA GLY A 494 -9.69 -8.27 -22.38
C GLY A 494 -10.81 -7.28 -22.74
N PRO A 495 -11.51 -7.53 -23.86
CA PRO A 495 -12.48 -6.57 -24.41
C PRO A 495 -13.76 -6.44 -23.59
N ASN A 496 -14.07 -7.42 -22.72
CA ASN A 496 -15.25 -7.43 -21.88
C ASN A 496 -14.96 -7.00 -20.42
N LYS A 497 -13.93 -6.17 -20.20
CA LYS A 497 -13.54 -5.68 -18.87
C LYS A 497 -14.65 -4.89 -18.13
N ASP A 498 -15.70 -4.54 -18.81
CA ASP A 498 -16.91 -3.88 -18.27
C ASP A 498 -17.97 -4.86 -17.74
N ALA A 499 -17.72 -6.17 -17.85
CA ALA A 499 -18.66 -7.20 -17.42
C ALA A 499 -18.41 -7.66 -15.98
N MET A 500 -19.49 -7.90 -15.26
CA MET A 500 -19.54 -8.57 -13.96
C MET A 500 -20.46 -9.79 -14.08
N HIS A 501 -19.98 -10.95 -13.70
CA HIS A 501 -20.75 -12.18 -13.70
C HIS A 501 -21.29 -12.50 -12.31
N VAL A 502 -22.52 -12.95 -12.27
CA VAL A 502 -23.21 -13.45 -11.07
C VAL A 502 -23.66 -14.87 -11.32
N PHE A 503 -23.22 -15.80 -10.51
CA PHE A 503 -23.66 -17.20 -10.57
C PHE A 503 -24.27 -17.66 -9.24
N ASP A 504 -25.17 -18.62 -9.33
CA ASP A 504 -25.84 -19.21 -8.17
C ASP A 504 -24.96 -20.30 -7.53
N LYS A 505 -24.72 -20.21 -6.22
CA LYS A 505 -23.91 -21.14 -5.47
C LYS A 505 -24.51 -22.54 -5.34
N LYS A 506 -25.84 -22.70 -5.52
CA LYS A 506 -26.55 -23.98 -5.40
C LYS A 506 -26.63 -24.74 -6.72
N THR A 507 -26.71 -24.01 -7.84
CA THR A 507 -26.81 -24.61 -9.17
C THR A 507 -25.49 -24.59 -9.93
N LEU A 508 -24.57 -23.72 -9.56
CA LEU A 508 -23.31 -23.40 -10.24
C LEU A 508 -23.54 -22.89 -11.67
N GLU A 509 -24.66 -22.23 -11.92
CA GLU A 509 -25.03 -21.69 -13.21
C GLU A 509 -24.97 -20.17 -13.21
N MET A 510 -24.64 -19.58 -14.36
CA MET A 510 -24.65 -18.15 -14.56
C MET A 510 -26.08 -17.61 -14.49
N VAL A 511 -26.35 -16.71 -13.54
CA VAL A 511 -27.64 -16.08 -13.33
C VAL A 511 -27.76 -14.80 -14.16
N LYS A 512 -26.70 -13.97 -14.12
CA LYS A 512 -26.71 -12.66 -14.77
C LYS A 512 -25.29 -12.24 -15.16
N THR A 513 -25.20 -11.57 -16.29
CA THR A 513 -24.03 -10.78 -16.66
C THR A 513 -24.43 -9.32 -16.67
N LEU A 514 -23.86 -8.55 -15.77
CA LEU A 514 -24.06 -7.11 -15.68
C LEU A 514 -22.99 -6.38 -16.49
N ARG A 515 -23.32 -5.20 -17.01
CA ARG A 515 -22.38 -4.23 -17.56
C ARG A 515 -22.59 -2.90 -16.85
N PRO A 516 -21.97 -2.75 -15.65
CA PRO A 516 -22.20 -1.59 -14.79
C PRO A 516 -21.95 -0.25 -15.48
N GLU A 517 -20.91 -0.18 -16.30
CA GLU A 517 -20.63 0.99 -17.15
C GLU A 517 -19.93 0.52 -18.43
N PRO A 518 -20.63 0.49 -19.58
CA PRO A 518 -20.10 -0.05 -20.82
C PRO A 518 -18.76 0.60 -21.23
N GLY A 519 -17.77 -0.25 -21.53
CA GLY A 519 -16.43 0.15 -21.93
C GLY A 519 -15.48 0.52 -20.78
N LYS A 520 -15.96 0.70 -19.55
CA LYS A 520 -15.13 0.98 -18.38
C LYS A 520 -14.88 -0.28 -17.55
N THR A 521 -13.69 -0.38 -16.95
CA THR A 521 -13.31 -1.54 -16.14
C THR A 521 -14.18 -1.65 -14.90
N SER A 522 -14.95 -2.74 -14.80
CA SER A 522 -15.75 -3.07 -13.62
C SER A 522 -15.06 -4.16 -12.83
N ALA A 523 -14.73 -3.91 -11.56
CA ALA A 523 -13.90 -4.83 -10.78
C ALA A 523 -14.14 -4.75 -9.28
N HIS A 524 -13.60 -5.74 -8.59
CA HIS A 524 -13.53 -5.87 -7.15
C HIS A 524 -14.89 -5.72 -6.46
N VAL A 525 -15.40 -6.79 -5.93
CA VAL A 525 -16.70 -6.87 -5.26
C VAL A 525 -16.49 -6.92 -3.75
N GLU A 526 -17.34 -6.25 -2.99
CA GLU A 526 -17.43 -6.40 -1.53
C GLU A 526 -18.88 -6.23 -1.09
N PHE A 527 -19.25 -6.86 0.03
CA PHE A 527 -20.59 -6.85 0.57
C PHE A 527 -20.70 -6.00 1.84
N THR A 528 -21.89 -5.46 2.12
CA THR A 528 -22.21 -4.95 3.44
C THR A 528 -22.19 -6.08 4.48
N ARG A 529 -22.05 -5.71 5.76
CA ARG A 529 -22.00 -6.64 6.89
C ARG A 529 -23.12 -7.69 6.89
N ASP A 530 -24.31 -7.30 6.48
CA ASP A 530 -25.50 -8.16 6.41
C ASP A 530 -25.65 -8.90 5.08
N GLY A 531 -24.78 -8.62 4.09
CA GLY A 531 -24.83 -9.19 2.75
C GLY A 531 -25.95 -8.62 1.85
N ARG A 532 -26.66 -7.57 2.29
CA ARG A 532 -27.78 -6.98 1.56
C ARG A 532 -27.35 -6.21 0.32
N TYR A 533 -26.24 -5.49 0.40
CA TYR A 533 -25.75 -4.69 -0.70
C TYR A 533 -24.38 -5.18 -1.19
N VAL A 534 -24.18 -5.02 -2.48
CA VAL A 534 -22.95 -5.37 -3.19
C VAL A 534 -22.34 -4.11 -3.79
N LEU A 535 -21.08 -3.85 -3.47
CA LEU A 535 -20.33 -2.70 -3.95
C LEU A 535 -19.37 -3.14 -5.05
N VAL A 536 -19.46 -2.50 -6.22
CA VAL A 536 -18.62 -2.76 -7.41
C VAL A 536 -17.90 -1.48 -7.79
N SER A 537 -16.61 -1.58 -8.11
CA SER A 537 -15.79 -0.44 -8.55
C SER A 537 -15.83 -0.27 -10.06
N ILE A 538 -16.05 0.95 -10.52
CA ILE A 538 -15.64 1.39 -11.85
C ILE A 538 -14.21 1.91 -11.73
N TRP A 539 -13.25 1.09 -12.14
CA TRP A 539 -11.82 1.31 -11.91
C TRP A 539 -11.19 2.24 -12.96
N GLU A 540 -11.70 3.45 -13.03
CA GLU A 540 -11.25 4.49 -13.95
C GLU A 540 -11.03 5.81 -13.19
N THR A 541 -10.25 6.75 -13.73
CA THR A 541 -9.96 8.04 -13.09
C THR A 541 -11.26 8.80 -12.79
N GLU A 542 -12.17 8.88 -13.76
CA GLU A 542 -13.54 9.34 -13.55
C GLU A 542 -14.44 8.12 -13.28
N GLY A 543 -14.17 7.44 -12.17
CA GLY A 543 -14.85 6.22 -11.79
C GLY A 543 -15.96 6.45 -10.78
N ALA A 544 -16.46 5.35 -10.26
CA ALA A 544 -17.50 5.35 -9.25
C ALA A 544 -17.48 4.05 -8.44
N LEU A 545 -18.08 4.11 -7.27
CA LEU A 545 -18.51 2.95 -6.52
C LEU A 545 -20.01 2.75 -6.77
N LEU A 546 -20.38 1.62 -7.37
CA LEU A 546 -21.75 1.26 -7.63
C LEU A 546 -22.26 0.31 -6.56
N VAL A 547 -23.47 0.53 -6.11
CA VAL A 547 -24.11 -0.30 -5.10
C VAL A 547 -25.30 -1.02 -5.72
N TYR A 548 -25.31 -2.33 -5.56
CA TYR A 548 -26.40 -3.21 -6.02
C TYR A 548 -27.12 -3.82 -4.82
N ASP A 549 -28.42 -4.01 -4.95
CA ASP A 549 -29.16 -4.92 -4.06
C ASP A 549 -28.75 -6.37 -4.40
N ALA A 550 -28.28 -7.13 -3.40
CA ALA A 550 -27.73 -8.47 -3.60
C ALA A 550 -28.77 -9.52 -4.01
N ALA A 551 -30.06 -9.27 -3.77
CA ALA A 551 -31.17 -10.19 -4.10
C ALA A 551 -31.71 -9.91 -5.49
N THR A 552 -31.96 -8.62 -5.82
CA THR A 552 -32.57 -8.22 -7.11
C THR A 552 -31.54 -8.03 -8.21
N LEU A 553 -30.28 -7.83 -7.86
CA LEU A 553 -29.17 -7.52 -8.77
C LEU A 553 -29.40 -6.21 -9.54
N GLU A 554 -30.11 -5.26 -8.92
CA GLU A 554 -30.36 -3.93 -9.46
C GLU A 554 -29.44 -2.88 -8.84
N GLU A 555 -28.95 -1.94 -9.64
CA GLU A 555 -28.17 -0.78 -9.15
C GLU A 555 -29.11 0.15 -8.38
N ILE A 556 -28.76 0.45 -7.12
CA ILE A 556 -29.55 1.32 -6.24
C ILE A 556 -28.87 2.65 -5.95
N LYS A 557 -27.53 2.72 -6.08
CA LYS A 557 -26.78 3.94 -5.79
C LYS A 557 -25.47 3.97 -6.56
N ARG A 558 -25.02 5.16 -6.91
CA ARG A 558 -23.73 5.42 -7.55
C ARG A 558 -23.02 6.55 -6.82
N ILE A 559 -21.78 6.34 -6.42
CA ILE A 559 -20.96 7.27 -5.67
C ILE A 559 -19.71 7.58 -6.52
N PRO A 560 -19.59 8.80 -7.10
CA PRO A 560 -18.41 9.18 -7.88
C PRO A 560 -17.12 9.10 -7.02
N MET A 561 -16.07 8.49 -7.56
CA MET A 561 -14.77 8.31 -6.91
C MET A 561 -13.65 8.29 -7.94
N ASN A 562 -12.43 8.64 -7.52
CA ASN A 562 -11.27 8.69 -8.40
C ASN A 562 -10.56 7.33 -8.42
N LYS A 563 -10.85 6.53 -9.44
CA LYS A 563 -10.29 5.17 -9.65
C LYS A 563 -10.37 4.30 -8.38
N PRO A 564 -11.59 4.07 -7.84
CA PRO A 564 -11.75 3.20 -6.68
C PRO A 564 -11.26 1.80 -7.04
N SER A 565 -10.28 1.30 -6.29
CA SER A 565 -9.70 -0.03 -6.53
C SER A 565 -10.28 -1.06 -5.56
N GLY A 566 -9.64 -1.31 -4.43
CA GLY A 566 -10.12 -2.21 -3.41
C GLY A 566 -11.05 -1.52 -2.42
N LYS A 567 -12.04 -2.25 -1.95
CA LYS A 567 -12.90 -1.84 -0.84
C LYS A 567 -13.01 -2.98 0.16
N TYR A 568 -12.99 -2.64 1.43
CA TYR A 568 -12.81 -3.61 2.51
C TYR A 568 -13.78 -3.28 3.63
N ASN A 569 -14.80 -4.13 3.81
CA ASN A 569 -15.74 -4.03 4.93
C ASN A 569 -15.07 -4.52 6.21
N VAL A 570 -15.21 -3.79 7.31
CA VAL A 570 -14.58 -4.13 8.59
C VAL A 570 -15.03 -5.51 9.08
N TYR A 571 -16.34 -5.73 9.16
CA TYR A 571 -16.91 -6.98 9.63
C TYR A 571 -16.44 -8.18 8.82
N ASN A 572 -16.55 -8.11 7.49
CA ASN A 572 -16.19 -9.22 6.60
C ASN A 572 -14.70 -9.60 6.71
N LYS A 573 -13.84 -8.64 7.08
CA LYS A 573 -12.40 -8.89 7.22
C LYS A 573 -11.99 -9.47 8.58
N ILE A 574 -12.77 -9.27 9.62
CA ILE A 574 -12.45 -9.77 10.96
C ILE A 574 -13.21 -11.05 11.33
N HIS A 575 -14.38 -11.32 10.70
CA HIS A 575 -15.26 -12.45 11.07
C HIS A 575 -15.08 -13.71 10.23
N ARG A 576 -14.25 -13.69 9.19
CA ARG A 576 -13.97 -14.85 8.33
C ARG A 576 -15.23 -15.53 7.79
N SER A 577 -16.25 -14.74 7.45
CA SER A 577 -17.51 -15.26 6.91
C SER A 577 -17.30 -16.06 5.64
N ALA A 578 -18.07 -17.12 5.43
CA ALA A 578 -18.05 -17.88 4.19
C ALA A 578 -18.28 -16.99 2.96
N GLY A 579 -17.45 -17.14 1.95
CA GLY A 579 -17.46 -16.31 0.74
C GLY A 579 -16.66 -15.02 0.83
N THR A 580 -15.97 -14.76 1.93
CA THR A 580 -14.97 -13.69 2.03
C THR A 580 -13.56 -14.23 1.75
N SER A 581 -12.72 -13.45 1.06
CA SER A 581 -11.28 -13.76 0.96
C SER A 581 -10.50 -13.07 2.08
N HIS A 582 -9.33 -13.58 2.37
CA HIS A 582 -8.43 -13.10 3.45
C HIS A 582 -7.91 -11.67 3.28
#